data_950c0259a06a9386dd4b631995cc492e
#
_entry.id   950c0259a06a9386dd4b631995cc492e
#
_cell.length_a   1.000
_cell.length_b   1.000
_cell.length_c   1.000
_cell.angle_alpha   90.00
_cell.angle_beta   90.00
_cell.angle_gamma   90.00
#
_symmetry.space_group_name_H-M   'P 1'
#
loop_
_entity.id
_entity.type
_entity.pdbx_description
1 polymer ?
#
loop_
_entity_poly.entity_id
_entity_poly.type
_entity_poly.pdbx_seq_one_letter_code
_entity_poly.pdbx_strand_id
1 'polypeptide(L)'
;MAMLVLTHEGLTLKRIPLDKPEMRIGRKTDNDLFIDDRLASQNHAIVEMHANTDSPGGADYFIRDLDSTNHTYVNGSPVELKKLVHNDVIVIGKHTFKFIDESDAPGDKTAKLKKSWIPGIYYTEE
;
A
#
# COMPACT_ATOMS: atom_id res chain seq x y z
N MET A 1 -3.53 -7.49 7.31
CA MET A 1 -2.19 -6.91 7.28
C MET A 1 -1.96 -6.24 5.95
N ALA A 2 -1.34 -5.09 5.95
CA ALA A 2 -1.15 -4.32 4.73
C ALA A 2 0.32 -4.09 4.45
N MET A 3 0.66 -3.90 3.18
CA MET A 3 2.02 -3.63 2.76
C MET A 3 2.04 -2.82 1.47
N LEU A 4 3.16 -2.16 1.22
CA LEU A 4 3.47 -1.60 -0.08
C LEU A 4 4.45 -2.55 -0.77
N VAL A 5 4.22 -2.79 -2.05
CA VAL A 5 5.08 -3.65 -2.84
C VAL A 5 5.74 -2.79 -3.91
N LEU A 6 7.05 -2.61 -3.81
CA LEU A 6 7.80 -1.87 -4.82
C LEU A 6 7.96 -2.77 -6.03
N THR A 7 7.52 -2.28 -7.18
CA THR A 7 7.58 -3.04 -8.43
C THR A 7 8.35 -2.29 -9.50
N HIS A 8 8.88 -3.03 -10.45
CA HIS A 8 9.53 -2.47 -11.64
C HIS A 8 9.26 -3.41 -12.80
N GLU A 9 8.63 -2.90 -13.83
CA GLU A 9 8.28 -3.68 -15.04
C GLU A 9 7.53 -4.97 -14.68
N GLY A 10 6.63 -4.87 -13.73
CA GLY A 10 5.80 -6.01 -13.29
C GLY A 10 6.48 -6.94 -12.30
N LEU A 11 7.75 -6.72 -11.98
CA LEU A 11 8.47 -7.57 -11.03
C LEU A 11 8.47 -6.95 -9.65
N THR A 12 8.25 -7.77 -8.65
CA THR A 12 8.33 -7.33 -7.25
C THR A 12 9.79 -7.21 -6.83
N LEU A 13 10.18 -6.01 -6.41
CA LEU A 13 11.53 -5.75 -5.95
C LEU A 13 11.64 -5.80 -4.43
N LYS A 14 10.62 -5.33 -3.72
CA LYS A 14 10.66 -5.23 -2.28
C LYS A 14 9.24 -5.19 -1.71
N ARG A 15 9.06 -5.81 -0.55
CA ARG A 15 7.82 -5.72 0.21
C ARG A 15 8.07 -4.91 1.47
N ILE A 16 7.23 -3.90 1.69
CA ILE A 16 7.38 -2.98 2.81
C ILE A 16 6.13 -3.09 3.68
N PRO A 17 6.22 -3.76 4.83
CA PRO A 17 5.04 -3.89 5.70
C PRO A 17 4.65 -2.54 6.27
N LEU A 18 3.35 -2.29 6.35
CA LEU A 18 2.79 -1.08 6.95
C LEU A 18 2.46 -1.41 8.40
N ASP A 19 3.49 -1.43 9.23
CA ASP A 19 3.37 -1.86 10.63
C ASP A 19 3.49 -0.70 11.63
N LYS A 20 3.42 0.54 11.13
CA LYS A 20 3.47 1.74 11.96
C LYS A 20 2.21 2.56 11.73
N PRO A 21 1.79 3.38 12.73
CA PRO A 21 0.66 4.29 12.53
C PRO A 21 0.89 5.29 11.40
N GLU A 22 2.15 5.67 11.17
CA GLU A 22 2.54 6.57 10.09
C GLU A 22 3.81 6.05 9.45
N MET A 23 3.83 6.03 8.12
CA MET A 23 5.03 5.69 7.37
C MET A 23 5.37 6.86 6.45
N ARG A 24 6.51 7.48 6.70
CA ARG A 24 6.96 8.64 5.93
C ARG A 24 7.77 8.18 4.73
N ILE A 25 7.52 8.81 3.59
CA ILE A 25 8.12 8.42 2.32
C ILE A 25 8.77 9.65 1.71
N GLY A 26 10.01 9.51 1.27
CA GLY A 26 10.68 10.61 0.59
C GLY A 26 12.15 10.37 0.34
N ARG A 27 12.80 11.41 -0.21
CA ARG A 27 14.21 11.37 -0.60
C ARG A 27 15.16 11.60 0.58
N LYS A 28 14.65 12.06 1.70
CA LYS A 28 15.47 12.27 2.89
C LYS A 28 15.70 10.93 3.59
N THR A 29 16.93 10.68 4.01
CA THR A 29 17.32 9.36 4.54
C THR A 29 16.65 8.99 5.86
N ASP A 30 16.11 9.96 6.58
CA ASP A 30 15.41 9.69 7.84
C ASP A 30 13.92 9.34 7.65
N ASN A 31 13.45 9.27 6.41
CA ASN A 31 12.11 8.75 6.14
C ASN A 31 12.06 7.24 6.41
N ASP A 32 10.89 6.75 6.80
CA ASP A 32 10.71 5.31 7.02
C ASP A 32 10.91 4.54 5.72
N LEU A 33 10.46 5.10 4.61
CA LEU A 33 10.71 4.56 3.28
C LEU A 33 11.53 5.59 2.52
N PHE A 34 12.82 5.33 2.42
CA PHE A 34 13.75 6.20 1.69
C PHE A 34 13.70 5.87 0.20
N ILE A 35 13.46 6.89 -0.61
CA ILE A 35 13.46 6.76 -2.07
C ILE A 35 14.60 7.59 -2.63
N ASP A 36 15.61 6.94 -3.17
CA ASP A 36 16.75 7.61 -3.80
C ASP A 36 16.38 7.97 -5.23
N ASP A 37 15.56 9.01 -5.36
CA ASP A 37 15.01 9.43 -6.65
C ASP A 37 14.91 10.96 -6.63
N ARG A 38 15.57 11.58 -7.58
CA ARG A 38 15.60 13.05 -7.68
C ARG A 38 14.22 13.65 -7.93
N LEU A 39 13.28 12.86 -8.45
CA LEU A 39 11.91 13.31 -8.67
C LEU A 39 11.05 13.23 -7.41
N ALA A 40 11.54 12.56 -6.36
CA ALA A 40 10.85 12.53 -5.09
C ALA A 40 11.27 13.72 -4.24
N SER A 41 10.31 14.33 -3.56
CA SER A 41 10.61 15.38 -2.59
C SER A 41 11.22 14.79 -1.33
N GLN A 42 11.92 15.59 -0.55
CA GLN A 42 12.56 15.13 0.68
C GLN A 42 11.54 14.52 1.65
N ASN A 43 10.41 15.20 1.82
CA ASN A 43 9.26 14.68 2.55
C ASN A 43 8.12 14.65 1.56
N HIS A 44 7.94 13.51 0.88
CA HIS A 44 7.06 13.45 -0.28
C HIS A 44 5.63 13.09 0.11
N ALA A 45 5.47 12.05 0.90
CA ALA A 45 4.15 11.56 1.26
C ALA A 45 4.22 10.82 2.60
N ILE A 46 3.05 10.54 3.14
CA ILE A 46 2.93 9.75 4.36
C ILE A 46 1.75 8.80 4.21
N VAL A 47 1.95 7.55 4.63
CA VAL A 47 0.85 6.59 4.73
C VAL A 47 0.42 6.58 6.19
N GLU A 48 -0.86 6.86 6.43
CA GLU A 48 -1.45 6.91 7.77
C GLU A 48 -2.37 5.71 7.96
N MET A 49 -2.28 5.09 9.13
CA MET A 49 -3.16 4.00 9.52
C MET A 49 -4.14 4.54 10.56
N HIS A 50 -5.42 4.38 10.30
CA HIS A 50 -6.47 4.80 11.21
C HIS A 50 -7.28 3.58 11.65
N ALA A 51 -7.41 3.40 12.97
CA ALA A 51 -8.17 2.28 13.50
C ALA A 51 -9.64 2.40 13.07
N ASN A 52 -10.21 1.30 12.61
CA ASN A 52 -11.59 1.25 12.17
C ASN A 52 -12.16 -0.13 12.45
N THR A 53 -13.04 -0.22 13.45
CA THR A 53 -13.61 -1.51 13.85
C THR A 53 -14.58 -2.07 12.81
N ASP A 54 -15.01 -1.25 11.85
CA ASP A 54 -15.91 -1.69 10.79
C ASP A 54 -15.15 -2.23 9.58
N SER A 55 -13.82 -2.10 9.55
CA SER A 55 -13.00 -2.59 8.44
C SER A 55 -12.47 -3.98 8.74
N PRO A 56 -12.35 -4.83 7.69
CA PRO A 56 -11.60 -6.07 7.84
C PRO A 56 -10.17 -5.75 8.31
N GLY A 57 -9.70 -6.44 9.33
CA GLY A 57 -8.38 -6.16 9.89
C GLY A 57 -8.34 -4.99 10.84
N GLY A 58 -9.45 -4.24 11.00
CA GLY A 58 -9.58 -3.19 12.01
C GLY A 58 -8.86 -1.89 11.71
N ALA A 59 -8.46 -1.63 10.47
CA ALA A 59 -7.74 -0.41 10.12
C ALA A 59 -8.01 0.02 8.70
N ASP A 60 -8.03 1.34 8.49
CA ASP A 60 -8.02 1.97 7.18
C ASP A 60 -6.66 2.61 6.94
N TYR A 61 -6.25 2.65 5.70
CA TYR A 61 -4.97 3.23 5.30
C TYR A 61 -5.22 4.38 4.33
N PHE A 62 -4.52 5.48 4.56
CA PHE A 62 -4.63 6.67 3.72
C PHE A 62 -3.24 7.09 3.28
N ILE A 63 -3.10 7.57 2.05
CA ILE A 63 -1.88 8.21 1.62
C ILE A 63 -2.14 9.72 1.50
N ARG A 64 -1.22 10.49 2.06
CA ARG A 64 -1.30 11.96 2.05
C ARG A 64 -0.05 12.50 1.39
N ASP A 65 -0.24 13.34 0.36
CA ASP A 65 0.86 14.06 -0.26
C ASP A 65 1.28 15.21 0.65
N LEU A 66 2.58 15.38 0.85
CA LEU A 66 3.12 16.41 1.71
C LEU A 66 3.60 17.61 0.89
N ASP A 67 2.72 18.09 0.00
CA ASP A 67 3.00 19.24 -0.83
C ASP A 67 4.23 19.00 -1.72
N SER A 68 4.31 17.80 -2.27
CA SER A 68 5.45 17.40 -3.09
C SER A 68 5.50 18.17 -4.41
N THR A 69 6.72 18.32 -4.95
CA THR A 69 6.91 19.05 -6.20
C THR A 69 6.29 18.33 -7.39
N ASN A 70 6.42 17.01 -7.44
CA ASN A 70 5.97 16.22 -8.59
C ASN A 70 4.73 15.38 -8.29
N HIS A 71 4.06 15.64 -7.18
CA HIS A 71 2.80 15.00 -6.77
C HIS A 71 2.97 13.51 -6.43
N THR A 72 1.98 12.99 -5.75
CA THR A 72 1.80 11.56 -5.51
C THR A 72 0.62 11.13 -6.37
N TYR A 73 0.81 10.06 -7.15
CA TYR A 73 -0.24 9.57 -8.04
C TYR A 73 -0.78 8.25 -7.50
N VAL A 74 -2.10 8.12 -7.55
CA VAL A 74 -2.76 6.84 -7.25
C VAL A 74 -3.63 6.50 -8.44
N ASN A 75 -3.35 5.34 -9.04
CA ASN A 75 -4.05 4.85 -10.23
C ASN A 75 -4.05 5.89 -11.35
N GLY A 76 -2.94 6.60 -11.50
CA GLY A 76 -2.75 7.56 -12.58
C GLY A 76 -3.25 8.97 -12.32
N SER A 77 -3.82 9.24 -11.15
CA SER A 77 -4.35 10.56 -10.80
C SER A 77 -3.59 11.16 -9.63
N PRO A 78 -3.24 12.46 -9.69
CA PRO A 78 -2.57 13.11 -8.55
C PRO A 78 -3.56 13.24 -7.40
N VAL A 79 -3.08 12.97 -6.18
CA VAL A 79 -3.93 13.02 -5.00
C VAL A 79 -3.27 13.84 -3.91
N GLU A 80 -4.08 14.46 -3.06
CA GLU A 80 -3.61 15.10 -1.84
C GLU A 80 -3.85 14.20 -0.64
N LEU A 81 -4.97 13.50 -0.63
CA LEU A 81 -5.33 12.54 0.40
C LEU A 81 -6.23 11.50 -0.25
N LYS A 82 -5.89 10.25 -0.08
CA LYS A 82 -6.71 9.16 -0.63
C LYS A 82 -6.72 7.97 0.30
N LYS A 83 -7.91 7.43 0.55
CA LYS A 83 -8.04 6.15 1.22
C LYS A 83 -7.58 5.06 0.26
N LEU A 84 -6.64 4.24 0.72
CA LEU A 84 -6.08 3.17 -0.09
C LEU A 84 -6.97 1.94 -0.04
N VAL A 85 -7.12 1.30 -1.19
CA VAL A 85 -7.80 0.01 -1.30
C VAL A 85 -6.86 -0.99 -1.94
N HIS A 86 -7.13 -2.26 -1.71
CA HIS A 86 -6.30 -3.35 -2.21
C HIS A 86 -6.08 -3.21 -3.72
N ASN A 87 -4.82 -3.33 -4.13
CA ASN A 87 -4.35 -3.22 -5.52
C ASN A 87 -4.20 -1.78 -6.04
N ASP A 88 -4.40 -0.76 -5.21
CA ASP A 88 -4.10 0.60 -5.65
C ASP A 88 -2.63 0.71 -6.05
N VAL A 89 -2.38 1.42 -7.15
CA VAL A 89 -1.04 1.65 -7.68
C VAL A 89 -0.62 3.08 -7.37
N ILE A 90 0.45 3.21 -6.60
CA ILE A 90 0.98 4.49 -6.14
C ILE A 90 2.27 4.78 -6.89
N VAL A 91 2.39 5.97 -7.45
CA VAL A 91 3.62 6.39 -8.14
C VAL A 91 4.19 7.62 -7.44
N ILE A 92 5.45 7.53 -7.05
CA ILE A 92 6.21 8.63 -6.45
C ILE A 92 7.52 8.71 -7.20
N GLY A 93 7.72 9.82 -7.93
CA GLY A 93 8.88 9.93 -8.81
C GLY A 93 8.81 8.86 -9.89
N LYS A 94 9.86 8.07 -9.99
CA LYS A 94 9.92 6.94 -10.93
C LYS A 94 9.60 5.60 -10.27
N HIS A 95 9.21 5.63 -8.99
CA HIS A 95 8.96 4.42 -8.23
C HIS A 95 7.48 4.09 -8.23
N THR A 96 7.16 2.84 -8.48
CA THR A 96 5.79 2.34 -8.49
C THR A 96 5.60 1.37 -7.34
N PHE A 97 4.57 1.61 -6.55
CA PHE A 97 4.22 0.76 -5.41
C PHE A 97 2.80 0.27 -5.59
N LYS A 98 2.56 -0.95 -5.15
CA LYS A 98 1.20 -1.50 -5.12
C LYS A 98 0.80 -1.67 -3.66
N PHE A 99 -0.38 -1.16 -3.31
CA PHE A 99 -0.92 -1.32 -1.97
C PHE A 99 -1.61 -2.67 -1.89
N ILE A 100 -1.16 -3.50 -0.96
CA ILE A 100 -1.75 -4.82 -0.74
C ILE A 100 -2.32 -4.85 0.65
N ASP A 101 -3.60 -5.14 0.75
CA ASP A 101 -4.28 -5.36 2.02
C ASP A 101 -4.91 -6.73 1.97
N GLU A 102 -4.26 -7.68 2.59
CA GLU A 102 -4.70 -9.07 2.55
C GLU A 102 -6.05 -9.27 3.23
N SER A 103 -6.43 -8.37 4.11
CA SER A 103 -7.75 -8.41 4.75
C SER A 103 -8.88 -8.20 3.75
N ASP A 104 -8.61 -7.44 2.67
CA ASP A 104 -9.59 -7.14 1.64
C ASP A 104 -9.42 -8.01 0.40
N ALA A 105 -8.41 -8.88 0.38
CA ALA A 105 -8.11 -9.66 -0.80
C ALA A 105 -9.25 -10.63 -1.11
N PRO A 106 -9.68 -10.73 -2.39
CA PRO A 106 -10.70 -11.70 -2.75
C PRO A 106 -10.25 -13.13 -2.47
N GLY A 107 -11.16 -13.99 -2.08
CA GLY A 107 -10.88 -15.40 -1.81
C GLY A 107 -10.34 -15.68 -0.44
N ASP A 108 -10.21 -14.73 0.37
CA ASP A 108 -9.64 -14.86 1.70
C ASP A 108 -10.69 -15.13 2.78
N LYS A 109 -11.85 -15.46 2.39
CA LYS A 109 -12.96 -15.64 3.31
C LYS A 109 -13.24 -17.07 3.59
N THR A 110 -12.90 -17.16 3.65
CA THR A 110 -13.17 -18.25 3.99
C THR A 110 -12.88 -18.66 4.49
N ALA A 111 -12.68 -18.11 4.03
CA ALA A 111 -12.41 -18.77 4.45
C ALA A 111 -12.10 -18.97 4.80
N LYS A 112 -12.11 -18.84 4.79
CA LYS A 112 -11.83 -19.30 5.18
C LYS A 112 -11.70 -19.70 4.98
N LEU A 113 -11.89 -19.48 4.58
CA LEU A 113 -11.64 -20.27 4.45
C LEU A 113 -11.15 -20.65 4.10
N LYS A 114 -11.28 -20.69 3.85
CA LYS A 114 -10.79 -21.40 3.74
C LYS A 114 -10.48 -21.77 3.36
N LYS A 115 -10.80 -21.77 2.99
CA LYS A 115 -10.45 -22.36 2.83
C LYS A 115 -10.42 -22.53 2.22
N SER A 116 -10.92 -22.48 1.75
CA SER A 116 -10.87 -22.98 1.37
C SER A 116 -10.89 -23.05 0.65
N TRP A 117 -11.33 -23.27 -0.04
CA TRP A 117 -11.36 -23.84 -0.48
C TRP A 117 -11.27 -24.18 -1.22
N ILE A 118 -11.78 -24.23 -1.86
CA ILE A 118 -11.71 -24.88 -2.21
C ILE A 118 -11.52 -25.31 -2.76
N PRO A 119 -12.03 -25.63 -3.29
CA PRO A 119 -11.85 -26.31 -3.47
C PRO A 119 -11.26 -26.52 -3.93
N GLY A 120 -11.47 -26.48 -4.56
CA GLY A 120 -11.13 -26.86 -4.56
C GLY A 120 -10.49 -26.46 -4.55
N ILE A 121 -10.74 -26.12 -4.46
CA ILE A 121 -10.36 -25.97 -3.84
C ILE A 121 -9.91 -25.46 -3.65
N TYR A 122 -9.98 -24.94 -3.85
CA TYR A 122 -9.69 -24.86 -3.03
C TYR A 122 -9.13 -24.47 -2.68
N TYR A 123 -9.27 -23.81 -2.78
CA TYR A 123 -8.79 -23.89 -1.84
C TYR A 123 -8.54 -23.72 -1.32
N THR A 124 -8.88 -23.20 -1.32
CA THR A 124 -8.78 -23.43 -0.35
C THR A 124 -8.58 -23.16 0.17
N GLU A 125 -8.83 -22.74 0.19
CA GLU A 125 -8.78 -22.93 1.03
C GLU A 125 -8.71 -22.82 1.46
N GLU A 126 -9.03 -22.41 1.29
CA GLU A 126 -9.08 -22.71 2.11
C GLU A 126 -8.89 -22.62 2.46
#